data_5ed6bfe53da063cc2271c6afd89bb0dc
#
_entry.id   5ed6bfe53da063cc2271c6afd89bb0dc
#
_cell.length_a   1.000
_cell.length_b   1.000
_cell.length_c   1.000
_cell.angle_alpha   90.00
_cell.angle_beta   90.00
_cell.angle_gamma   90.00
#
_symmetry.space_group_name_H-M   'P 1'
#
loop_
_entity.id
_entity.type
_entity.pdbx_description
1 polymer ?
#
loop_
_entity_poly.entity_id
_entity_poly.type
_entity_poly.pdbx_seq_one_letter_code
_entity_poly.pdbx_strand_id
1 'polypeptide(L)'
;MMQVTPHYSSREVLQFTYDCTKRLLTDNIPGVFVECGVASGSQIGAMQNAMQDLNIDQKIYAFDSFEGIPYAGQHDAEQPGIGAKDKSKEGVLESSGVSSHSIDAVMQNFKRWKLKTDNLIFVKGWFENTVPDYKIGKIALLRLDGDLYSSTKVCLEHLLSKVSKGGLVIIDDYQLAGCRKAVHEHIAEDKIIKHLGIAYYEVPK
;
A
#
# COMPACT_ATOMS: atom_id res chain seq x y z
N MET A 1 7.21 13.11 17.79
CA MET A 1 5.74 12.85 17.69
C MET A 1 5.36 12.90 16.23
N MET A 2 4.67 11.87 15.72
CA MET A 2 4.29 11.78 14.32
C MET A 2 3.39 12.96 13.91
N GLN A 3 3.78 13.69 12.86
CA GLN A 3 3.09 14.90 12.38
C GLN A 3 2.03 14.60 11.31
N VAL A 4 1.98 13.34 10.86
CA VAL A 4 1.08 12.90 9.79
C VAL A 4 -0.36 12.83 10.30
N THR A 5 -1.29 13.34 9.49
CA THR A 5 -2.72 13.24 9.77
C THR A 5 -3.29 11.99 9.12
N PRO A 6 -4.02 11.15 9.87
CA PRO A 6 -4.72 10.00 9.30
C PRO A 6 -5.75 10.43 8.25
N HIS A 7 -5.83 9.68 7.16
CA HIS A 7 -6.85 9.82 6.14
C HIS A 7 -7.17 8.44 5.57
N TYR A 8 -8.43 8.05 5.51
CA TYR A 8 -8.94 6.72 5.17
C TYR A 8 -8.48 5.57 6.10
N SER A 9 -7.64 5.83 7.08
CA SER A 9 -7.24 4.83 8.07
C SER A 9 -7.24 5.43 9.48
N SER A 10 -7.23 4.58 10.52
CA SER A 10 -7.17 5.05 11.90
C SER A 10 -5.77 5.55 12.28
N ARG A 11 -5.68 6.31 13.38
CA ARG A 11 -4.39 6.75 13.93
C ARG A 11 -3.54 5.56 14.39
N GLU A 12 -4.18 4.51 14.86
CA GLU A 12 -3.53 3.29 15.33
C GLU A 12 -2.89 2.53 14.17
N VAL A 13 -3.57 2.42 13.02
CA VAL A 13 -3.01 1.81 11.80
C VAL A 13 -1.84 2.65 11.27
N LEU A 14 -1.96 3.97 11.29
CA LEU A 14 -0.87 4.86 10.92
C LEU A 14 0.35 4.69 11.83
N GLN A 15 0.13 4.60 13.15
CA GLN A 15 1.19 4.33 14.14
C GLN A 15 1.82 2.95 13.91
N PHE A 16 1.03 1.94 13.59
CA PHE A 16 1.54 0.61 13.26
C PHE A 16 2.49 0.63 12.06
N THR A 17 2.13 1.34 10.97
CA THR A 17 3.02 1.51 9.80
C THR A 17 4.34 2.20 10.19
N TYR A 18 4.25 3.25 11.01
CA TYR A 18 5.44 3.95 11.53
C TYR A 18 6.33 3.01 12.36
N ASP A 19 5.76 2.26 13.30
CA ASP A 19 6.51 1.35 14.18
C ASP A 19 7.13 0.19 13.40
N CYS A 20 6.41 -0.39 12.44
CA CYS A 20 6.93 -1.40 11.52
C CYS A 20 8.13 -0.85 10.72
N THR A 21 8.01 0.37 10.19
CA THR A 21 9.09 1.02 9.45
C THR A 21 10.33 1.18 10.33
N LYS A 22 10.17 1.69 11.56
CA LYS A 22 11.28 1.82 12.52
C LYS A 22 11.95 0.48 12.82
N ARG A 23 11.15 -0.56 13.08
CA ARG A 23 11.66 -1.90 13.34
C ARG A 23 12.51 -2.41 12.18
N LEU A 24 11.98 -2.34 10.95
CA LEU A 24 12.67 -2.83 9.75
C LEU A 24 14.00 -2.11 9.51
N LEU A 25 14.03 -0.79 9.74
CA LEU A 25 15.26 0.01 9.63
C LEU A 25 16.27 -0.34 10.72
N THR A 26 15.82 -0.49 11.97
CA THR A 26 16.68 -0.83 13.12
C THR A 26 17.25 -2.24 12.99
N ASP A 27 16.45 -3.19 12.49
CA ASP A 27 16.87 -4.57 12.24
C ASP A 27 17.72 -4.72 10.95
N ASN A 28 17.95 -3.61 10.24
CA ASN A 28 18.69 -3.57 8.97
C ASN A 28 18.13 -4.53 7.92
N ILE A 29 16.81 -4.68 7.84
CA ILE A 29 16.16 -5.50 6.80
C ILE A 29 16.41 -4.84 5.44
N PRO A 30 17.06 -5.57 4.49
CA PRO A 30 17.48 -4.94 3.24
C PRO A 30 16.29 -4.73 2.30
N GLY A 31 16.25 -3.58 1.64
CA GLY A 31 15.27 -3.27 0.61
C GLY A 31 14.64 -1.90 0.75
N VAL A 32 13.86 -1.54 -0.26
CA VAL A 32 13.10 -0.30 -0.33
C VAL A 32 11.74 -0.47 0.35
N PHE A 33 11.03 0.63 0.53
CA PHE A 33 9.64 0.63 1.00
C PHE A 33 8.71 0.84 -0.20
N VAL A 34 7.62 0.09 -0.23
CA VAL A 34 6.66 0.12 -1.34
C VAL A 34 5.26 0.25 -0.78
N GLU A 35 4.49 1.20 -1.30
CA GLU A 35 3.04 1.26 -1.11
C GLU A 35 2.34 1.17 -2.46
N CYS A 36 1.34 0.31 -2.55
CA CYS A 36 0.41 0.19 -3.66
C CYS A 36 -0.97 0.64 -3.18
N GLY A 37 -1.43 1.82 -3.65
CA GLY A 37 -2.58 2.56 -3.12
C GLY A 37 -2.15 3.63 -2.11
N VAL A 38 -1.94 4.84 -2.61
CA VAL A 38 -1.32 5.94 -1.86
C VAL A 38 -2.35 6.90 -1.29
N ALA A 39 -3.45 7.10 -2.03
CA ALA A 39 -4.49 8.07 -1.71
C ALA A 39 -3.91 9.44 -1.30
N SER A 40 -4.17 9.92 -0.09
CA SER A 40 -3.66 11.20 0.42
C SER A 40 -2.18 11.19 0.86
N GLY A 41 -1.51 10.02 0.84
CA GLY A 41 -0.11 9.85 1.24
C GLY A 41 0.12 9.65 2.74
N SER A 42 -0.91 9.36 3.54
CA SER A 42 -0.75 9.23 5.00
C SER A 42 0.22 8.13 5.39
N GLN A 43 0.15 6.97 4.76
CA GLN A 43 0.97 5.82 5.13
C GLN A 43 2.42 5.97 4.68
N ILE A 44 2.67 6.44 3.43
CA ILE A 44 4.04 6.81 3.02
C ILE A 44 4.58 7.96 3.88
N GLY A 45 3.71 8.86 4.37
CA GLY A 45 4.06 9.89 5.33
C GLY A 45 4.51 9.31 6.68
N ALA A 46 3.86 8.25 7.18
CA ALA A 46 4.27 7.54 8.38
C ALA A 46 5.63 6.87 8.20
N MET A 47 5.87 6.22 7.05
CA MET A 47 7.18 5.66 6.69
C MET A 47 8.26 6.74 6.68
N GLN A 48 8.00 7.86 6.02
CA GLN A 48 8.94 8.97 5.93
C GLN A 48 9.24 9.61 7.29
N ASN A 49 8.23 9.74 8.16
CA ASN A 49 8.42 10.26 9.51
C ASN A 49 9.33 9.31 10.33
N ALA A 50 9.12 8.01 10.23
CA ALA A 50 9.98 7.02 10.89
C ALA A 50 11.44 7.11 10.43
N MET A 51 11.66 7.30 9.13
CA MET A 51 12.99 7.51 8.56
C MET A 51 13.65 8.79 9.08
N GLN A 52 12.90 9.90 9.12
CA GLN A 52 13.41 11.17 9.64
C GLN A 52 13.79 11.08 11.13
N ASP A 53 12.96 10.40 11.94
CA ASP A 53 13.22 10.23 13.38
C ASP A 53 14.48 9.37 13.65
N LEU A 54 14.83 8.47 12.74
CA LEU A 54 16.06 7.66 12.82
C LEU A 54 17.25 8.28 12.07
N ASN A 55 17.03 9.38 11.35
CA ASN A 55 18.01 9.98 10.44
C ASN A 55 18.56 8.96 9.41
N ILE A 56 17.68 8.11 8.89
CA ILE A 56 17.97 7.13 7.86
C ILE A 56 17.23 7.54 6.59
N ASP A 57 17.89 7.43 5.44
CA ASP A 57 17.31 7.72 4.13
C ASP A 57 17.16 6.44 3.33
N GLN A 58 15.91 6.09 2.95
CA GLN A 58 15.60 4.93 2.15
C GLN A 58 14.53 5.30 1.12
N LYS A 59 14.56 4.70 -0.07
CA LYS A 59 13.57 4.97 -1.12
C LYS A 59 12.19 4.43 -0.73
N ILE A 60 11.17 5.25 -1.01
CA ILE A 60 9.76 4.88 -0.96
C ILE A 60 9.21 4.93 -2.38
N TYR A 61 8.70 3.80 -2.86
CA TYR A 61 7.97 3.71 -4.12
C TYR A 61 6.48 3.76 -3.83
N ALA A 62 5.81 4.73 -4.44
CA ALA A 62 4.40 5.05 -4.25
C ALA A 62 3.65 4.79 -5.55
N PHE A 63 3.07 3.58 -5.67
CA PHE A 63 2.26 3.18 -6.82
C PHE A 63 0.81 3.57 -6.60
N ASP A 64 0.23 4.29 -7.54
CA ASP A 64 -1.19 4.66 -7.53
C ASP A 64 -1.61 5.11 -8.94
N SER A 65 -2.88 4.98 -9.26
CA SER A 65 -3.44 5.60 -10.46
C SER A 65 -3.38 7.13 -10.36
N PHE A 66 -3.46 7.68 -9.13
CA PHE A 66 -3.70 9.09 -8.82
C PHE A 66 -4.96 9.65 -9.50
N GLU A 67 -5.89 8.74 -9.80
CA GLU A 67 -7.20 9.01 -10.40
C GLU A 67 -8.33 8.33 -9.62
N GLY A 68 -7.97 7.50 -8.61
CA GLY A 68 -8.90 6.77 -7.75
C GLY A 68 -8.90 5.26 -8.01
N ILE A 69 -9.90 4.57 -7.45
CA ILE A 69 -10.07 3.12 -7.56
C ILE A 69 -10.72 2.77 -8.90
N PRO A 70 -10.30 1.69 -9.61
CA PRO A 70 -10.96 1.26 -10.84
C PRO A 70 -12.32 0.62 -10.55
N TYR A 71 -13.06 0.25 -11.60
CA TYR A 71 -14.31 -0.46 -11.43
C TYR A 71 -14.08 -1.87 -10.88
N ALA A 72 -14.88 -2.24 -9.88
CA ALA A 72 -14.79 -3.55 -9.21
C ALA A 72 -15.07 -4.71 -10.17
N GLY A 73 -14.33 -5.80 -10.03
CA GLY A 73 -14.52 -7.04 -10.77
C GLY A 73 -15.48 -8.02 -10.09
N GLN A 74 -15.70 -9.17 -10.73
CA GLN A 74 -16.64 -10.21 -10.25
C GLN A 74 -16.33 -10.72 -8.81
N HIS A 75 -15.09 -10.64 -8.37
CA HIS A 75 -14.66 -11.07 -7.03
C HIS A 75 -14.93 -10.02 -5.93
N ASP A 76 -15.33 -8.81 -6.35
CA ASP A 76 -15.57 -7.67 -5.46
C ASP A 76 -17.07 -7.28 -5.41
N ALA A 77 -17.94 -8.08 -6.01
CA ALA A 77 -19.37 -7.78 -6.21
C ALA A 77 -20.19 -7.62 -4.92
N GLU A 78 -19.69 -8.15 -3.79
CA GLU A 78 -20.37 -8.05 -2.48
C GLU A 78 -19.92 -6.85 -1.65
N GLN A 79 -19.10 -5.95 -2.20
CA GLN A 79 -18.54 -4.82 -1.48
C GLN A 79 -19.35 -3.55 -1.74
N PRO A 80 -20.25 -3.15 -0.83
CA PRO A 80 -21.03 -1.92 -1.00
C PRO A 80 -20.09 -0.70 -0.93
N GLY A 81 -20.11 0.11 -1.97
CA GLY A 81 -19.43 1.41 -2.01
C GLY A 81 -18.09 1.45 -2.73
N ILE A 82 -17.49 0.32 -3.09
CA ILE A 82 -16.22 0.29 -3.83
C ILE A 82 -16.53 0.00 -5.31
N GLY A 83 -16.44 1.03 -6.16
CA GLY A 83 -16.27 0.93 -7.60
C GLY A 83 -17.43 0.36 -8.45
N ALA A 84 -18.46 -0.21 -7.85
CA ALA A 84 -19.47 -1.01 -8.56
C ALA A 84 -20.79 -0.26 -8.87
N LYS A 85 -20.72 1.02 -9.24
CA LYS A 85 -21.96 1.75 -9.62
C LYS A 85 -22.45 1.39 -11.02
N ASP A 86 -21.62 0.83 -11.87
CA ASP A 86 -21.95 0.48 -13.24
C ASP A 86 -21.46 -0.93 -13.58
N LYS A 87 -22.40 -1.89 -13.57
CA LYS A 87 -22.09 -3.29 -13.90
C LYS A 87 -21.61 -3.48 -15.35
N SER A 88 -21.88 -2.55 -16.25
CA SER A 88 -21.39 -2.61 -17.63
C SER A 88 -19.88 -2.34 -17.72
N LYS A 89 -19.29 -1.78 -16.67
CA LYS A 89 -17.86 -1.45 -16.53
C LYS A 89 -17.10 -2.39 -15.58
N GLU A 90 -17.67 -3.54 -15.27
CA GLU A 90 -17.05 -4.51 -14.37
C GLU A 90 -15.61 -4.84 -14.80
N GLY A 91 -14.65 -4.62 -13.90
CA GLY A 91 -13.22 -4.88 -14.13
C GLY A 91 -12.53 -3.93 -15.12
N VAL A 92 -13.20 -2.85 -15.53
CA VAL A 92 -12.60 -1.86 -16.43
C VAL A 92 -11.60 -0.98 -15.67
N LEU A 93 -10.39 -0.81 -16.24
CA LEU A 93 -9.34 0.05 -15.70
C LEU A 93 -9.61 1.51 -16.05
N GLU A 94 -10.67 2.05 -15.47
CA GLU A 94 -11.03 3.46 -15.51
C GLU A 94 -11.40 3.90 -14.08
N SER A 95 -11.24 5.18 -13.77
CA SER A 95 -11.60 5.70 -12.45
C SER A 95 -13.11 5.57 -12.17
N SER A 96 -13.44 4.96 -11.06
CA SER A 96 -14.82 4.96 -10.51
C SER A 96 -15.18 6.29 -9.82
N GLY A 97 -14.23 7.20 -9.68
CA GLY A 97 -14.36 8.47 -8.96
C GLY A 97 -14.23 8.34 -7.43
N VAL A 98 -13.93 7.14 -6.93
CA VAL A 98 -13.72 6.88 -5.50
C VAL A 98 -12.24 7.04 -5.15
N SER A 99 -11.92 7.66 -4.01
CA SER A 99 -10.54 7.84 -3.48
C SER A 99 -9.55 8.53 -4.43
N SER A 100 -10.02 9.47 -5.24
CA SER A 100 -9.16 10.18 -6.21
C SER A 100 -8.33 11.26 -5.53
N HIS A 101 -6.99 11.11 -5.57
CA HIS A 101 -6.03 12.09 -5.06
C HIS A 101 -4.88 12.26 -6.06
N SER A 102 -4.53 13.52 -6.35
CA SER A 102 -3.39 13.81 -7.24
C SER A 102 -2.05 13.75 -6.50
N ILE A 103 -0.97 13.56 -7.23
CA ILE A 103 0.41 13.65 -6.70
C ILE A 103 0.63 15.01 -6.03
N ASP A 104 0.11 16.11 -6.60
CA ASP A 104 0.24 17.44 -6.03
C ASP A 104 -0.44 17.54 -4.65
N ALA A 105 -1.59 16.90 -4.46
CA ALA A 105 -2.26 16.84 -3.16
C ALA A 105 -1.42 16.09 -2.12
N VAL A 106 -0.80 14.97 -2.51
CA VAL A 106 0.14 14.23 -1.66
C VAL A 106 1.33 15.10 -1.28
N MET A 107 1.95 15.78 -2.25
CA MET A 107 3.09 16.67 -2.01
C MET A 107 2.74 17.84 -1.10
N GLN A 108 1.53 18.41 -1.22
CA GLN A 108 1.04 19.44 -0.32
C GLN A 108 0.88 18.92 1.12
N ASN A 109 0.41 17.69 1.30
CA ASN A 109 0.34 17.06 2.60
C ASN A 109 1.73 16.86 3.21
N PHE A 110 2.70 16.34 2.45
CA PHE A 110 4.08 16.20 2.90
C PHE A 110 4.68 17.53 3.35
N LYS A 111 4.46 18.60 2.58
CA LYS A 111 4.88 19.96 2.97
C LYS A 111 4.24 20.39 4.30
N ARG A 112 2.93 20.16 4.47
CA ARG A 112 2.20 20.47 5.71
C ARG A 112 2.73 19.69 6.90
N TRP A 113 3.09 18.42 6.70
CA TRP A 113 3.67 17.54 7.71
C TRP A 113 5.17 17.76 7.92
N LYS A 114 5.80 18.66 7.16
CA LYS A 114 7.25 18.95 7.20
C LYS A 114 8.10 17.70 6.94
N LEU A 115 7.66 16.85 6.02
CA LEU A 115 8.35 15.64 5.62
C LEU A 115 9.17 15.88 4.34
N LYS A 116 10.34 15.23 4.27
CA LYS A 116 11.18 15.19 3.07
C LYS A 116 10.49 14.44 1.95
N THR A 117 10.85 14.77 0.72
CA THR A 117 10.27 14.17 -0.50
C THR A 117 11.33 13.65 -1.47
N ASP A 118 12.62 13.87 -1.20
CA ASP A 118 13.72 13.58 -2.11
C ASP A 118 13.89 12.08 -2.40
N ASN A 119 13.40 11.23 -1.50
CA ASN A 119 13.44 9.78 -1.59
C ASN A 119 12.11 9.16 -2.03
N LEU A 120 11.07 9.97 -2.33
CA LEU A 120 9.80 9.50 -2.85
C LEU A 120 9.87 9.29 -4.37
N ILE A 121 9.37 8.16 -4.83
CA ILE A 121 9.28 7.82 -6.25
C ILE A 121 7.83 7.48 -6.55
N PHE A 122 7.11 8.42 -7.16
CA PHE A 122 5.73 8.21 -7.59
C PHE A 122 5.70 7.44 -8.92
N VAL A 123 4.93 6.35 -8.94
CA VAL A 123 4.71 5.53 -10.13
C VAL A 123 3.22 5.63 -10.48
N LYS A 124 2.90 6.59 -11.35
CA LYS A 124 1.52 6.86 -11.76
C LYS A 124 1.02 5.85 -12.79
N GLY A 125 -0.12 5.25 -12.53
CA GLY A 125 -0.88 4.35 -13.41
C GLY A 125 -1.53 3.21 -12.64
N TRP A 126 -2.38 2.45 -13.33
CA TRP A 126 -3.00 1.25 -12.78
C TRP A 126 -1.94 0.20 -12.46
N PHE A 127 -2.11 -0.56 -11.38
CA PHE A 127 -1.13 -1.55 -10.95
C PHE A 127 -0.88 -2.60 -12.03
N GLU A 128 -1.92 -3.00 -12.74
CA GLU A 128 -1.88 -3.96 -13.85
C GLU A 128 -0.91 -3.51 -14.96
N ASN A 129 -0.76 -2.19 -15.15
CA ASN A 129 0.08 -1.60 -16.19
C ASN A 129 1.47 -1.20 -15.69
N THR A 130 1.65 -0.98 -14.39
CA THR A 130 2.87 -0.41 -13.84
C THR A 130 3.72 -1.40 -13.07
N VAL A 131 3.09 -2.26 -12.26
CA VAL A 131 3.80 -3.16 -11.35
C VAL A 131 4.58 -4.27 -12.08
N PRO A 132 4.04 -4.93 -13.13
CA PRO A 132 4.73 -6.03 -13.79
C PRO A 132 6.10 -5.64 -14.37
N ASP A 133 6.18 -4.48 -14.99
CA ASP A 133 7.37 -4.03 -15.71
C ASP A 133 8.34 -3.21 -14.85
N TYR A 134 7.95 -2.87 -13.62
CA TYR A 134 8.76 -2.00 -12.78
C TYR A 134 9.93 -2.72 -12.13
N LYS A 135 11.13 -2.21 -12.37
CA LYS A 135 12.37 -2.81 -11.84
C LYS A 135 12.61 -2.37 -10.39
N ILE A 136 11.99 -3.05 -9.45
CA ILE A 136 12.29 -2.92 -8.03
C ILE A 136 13.18 -4.09 -7.60
N GLY A 137 14.21 -3.77 -6.80
CA GLY A 137 15.05 -4.76 -6.14
C GLY A 137 14.37 -5.37 -4.90
N LYS A 138 15.15 -5.58 -3.83
CA LYS A 138 14.61 -6.07 -2.56
C LYS A 138 13.66 -5.05 -1.94
N ILE A 139 12.63 -5.56 -1.26
CA ILE A 139 11.62 -4.80 -0.55
C ILE A 139 11.73 -5.14 0.95
N ALA A 140 11.83 -4.14 1.81
CA ALA A 140 11.77 -4.33 3.26
C ALA A 140 10.34 -4.28 3.79
N LEU A 141 9.51 -3.37 3.25
CA LEU A 141 8.10 -3.24 3.54
C LEU A 141 7.30 -3.13 2.25
N LEU A 142 6.32 -4.00 2.07
CA LEU A 142 5.30 -3.92 1.04
C LEU A 142 3.96 -3.63 1.72
N ARG A 143 3.33 -2.48 1.42
CA ARG A 143 1.99 -2.16 1.87
C ARG A 143 1.01 -2.19 0.70
N LEU A 144 -0.05 -2.95 0.86
CA LEU A 144 -1.11 -3.16 -0.13
C LEU A 144 -2.39 -2.51 0.38
N ASP A 145 -2.90 -1.55 -0.38
CA ASP A 145 -4.08 -0.73 -0.09
C ASP A 145 -4.80 -0.45 -1.43
N GLY A 146 -5.15 -1.54 -2.11
CA GLY A 146 -5.70 -1.48 -3.47
C GLY A 146 -7.14 -1.91 -3.55
N ASP A 147 -7.79 -2.16 -2.39
CA ASP A 147 -9.18 -2.55 -2.21
C ASP A 147 -9.59 -3.84 -2.95
N LEU A 148 -9.33 -3.93 -4.25
CA LEU A 148 -9.90 -4.93 -5.14
C LEU A 148 -9.05 -6.20 -5.25
N TYR A 149 -9.71 -7.29 -5.64
CA TYR A 149 -9.06 -8.57 -5.91
C TYR A 149 -7.96 -8.45 -6.98
N SER A 150 -8.26 -7.84 -8.14
CA SER A 150 -7.29 -7.72 -9.24
C SER A 150 -6.07 -6.89 -8.84
N SER A 151 -6.30 -5.75 -8.19
CA SER A 151 -5.26 -4.84 -7.71
C SER A 151 -4.34 -5.50 -6.69
N THR A 152 -4.91 -6.21 -5.71
CA THR A 152 -4.14 -6.95 -4.70
C THR A 152 -3.37 -8.10 -5.33
N LYS A 153 -4.01 -8.85 -6.25
CA LYS A 153 -3.43 -10.00 -6.91
C LYS A 153 -2.18 -9.63 -7.72
N VAL A 154 -2.28 -8.65 -8.62
CA VAL A 154 -1.14 -8.25 -9.46
C VAL A 154 0.04 -7.76 -8.63
N CYS A 155 -0.20 -7.03 -7.53
CA CYS A 155 0.85 -6.62 -6.62
C CYS A 155 1.55 -7.81 -5.96
N LEU A 156 0.80 -8.81 -5.47
CA LEU A 156 1.37 -10.02 -4.85
C LEU A 156 2.14 -10.86 -5.86
N GLU A 157 1.61 -11.08 -7.07
CA GLU A 157 2.28 -11.85 -8.13
C GLU A 157 3.67 -11.31 -8.46
N HIS A 158 3.84 -9.99 -8.48
CA HIS A 158 5.07 -9.36 -8.96
C HIS A 158 6.00 -8.85 -7.85
N LEU A 159 5.47 -8.56 -6.64
CA LEU A 159 6.25 -7.94 -5.58
C LEU A 159 6.52 -8.84 -4.38
N LEU A 160 5.67 -9.82 -4.07
CA LEU A 160 5.81 -10.67 -2.88
C LEU A 160 7.18 -11.38 -2.83
N SER A 161 7.62 -11.95 -3.95
CA SER A 161 8.91 -12.67 -4.03
C SER A 161 10.14 -11.75 -3.86
N LYS A 162 9.96 -10.44 -3.95
CA LYS A 162 11.00 -9.43 -3.74
C LYS A 162 11.11 -8.98 -2.28
N VAL A 163 10.13 -9.34 -1.44
CA VAL A 163 10.17 -9.00 -0.01
C VAL A 163 11.26 -9.79 0.68
N SER A 164 12.15 -9.09 1.36
CA SER A 164 13.31 -9.68 2.03
C SER A 164 12.90 -10.57 3.19
N LYS A 165 13.73 -11.53 3.53
CA LYS A 165 13.60 -12.31 4.76
C LYS A 165 13.56 -11.37 5.97
N GLY A 166 12.58 -11.54 6.86
CA GLY A 166 12.28 -10.64 7.97
C GLY A 166 11.56 -9.34 7.56
N GLY A 167 11.29 -9.16 6.28
CA GLY A 167 10.47 -8.06 5.76
C GLY A 167 8.98 -8.27 6.01
N LEU A 168 8.19 -7.25 5.81
CA LEU A 168 6.75 -7.24 6.08
C LEU A 168 5.94 -7.00 4.81
N VAL A 169 4.78 -7.66 4.74
CA VAL A 169 3.67 -7.34 3.85
C VAL A 169 2.50 -6.89 4.71
N ILE A 170 2.07 -5.63 4.60
CA ILE A 170 0.87 -5.11 5.26
C ILE A 170 -0.26 -5.09 4.23
N ILE A 171 -1.44 -5.57 4.63
CA ILE A 171 -2.63 -5.70 3.79
C ILE A 171 -3.74 -4.90 4.47
N ASP A 172 -4.04 -3.72 3.94
CA ASP A 172 -5.02 -2.80 4.55
C ASP A 172 -6.44 -3.36 4.47
N ASP A 173 -6.81 -3.85 3.30
CA ASP A 173 -8.16 -4.23 2.91
C ASP A 173 -8.49 -5.71 3.17
N TYR A 174 -7.80 -6.37 4.08
CA TYR A 174 -7.98 -7.82 4.31
C TYR A 174 -9.39 -8.22 4.73
N GLN A 175 -10.19 -7.29 5.29
CA GLN A 175 -11.61 -7.50 5.58
C GLN A 175 -12.46 -7.63 4.32
N LEU A 176 -12.01 -7.10 3.16
CA LEU A 176 -12.70 -7.18 1.89
C LEU A 176 -12.52 -8.58 1.27
N ALA A 177 -13.63 -9.19 0.83
CA ALA A 177 -13.62 -10.57 0.36
C ALA A 177 -12.72 -10.78 -0.87
N GLY A 178 -12.72 -9.84 -1.82
CA GLY A 178 -11.87 -9.87 -3.02
C GLY A 178 -10.39 -9.79 -2.66
N CYS A 179 -9.99 -8.78 -1.86
CA CYS A 179 -8.63 -8.63 -1.38
C CYS A 179 -8.16 -9.89 -0.62
N ARG A 180 -8.95 -10.36 0.35
CA ARG A 180 -8.62 -11.57 1.13
C ARG A 180 -8.46 -12.79 0.24
N LYS A 181 -9.31 -12.98 -0.77
CA LYS A 181 -9.17 -14.07 -1.74
C LYS A 181 -7.83 -13.99 -2.48
N ALA A 182 -7.46 -12.82 -3.00
CA ALA A 182 -6.18 -12.62 -3.66
C ALA A 182 -4.99 -12.93 -2.74
N VAL A 183 -5.07 -12.53 -1.47
CA VAL A 183 -4.03 -12.82 -0.48
C VAL A 183 -3.85 -14.32 -0.28
N HIS A 184 -4.94 -15.08 -0.15
CA HIS A 184 -4.86 -16.54 0.10
C HIS A 184 -4.42 -17.35 -1.13
N GLU A 185 -4.44 -16.79 -2.31
CA GLU A 185 -3.81 -17.41 -3.50
C GLU A 185 -2.28 -17.39 -3.45
N HIS A 186 -1.69 -16.54 -2.56
CA HIS A 186 -0.23 -16.34 -2.47
C HIS A 186 0.35 -16.63 -1.09
N ILE A 187 -0.43 -16.42 -0.02
CA ILE A 187 0.01 -16.55 1.38
C ILE A 187 -0.98 -17.44 2.11
N ALA A 188 -0.49 -18.51 2.75
CA ALA A 188 -1.33 -19.41 3.53
C ALA A 188 -2.00 -18.67 4.71
N GLU A 189 -3.26 -18.98 4.98
CA GLU A 189 -4.09 -18.27 5.98
C GLU A 189 -3.49 -18.31 7.38
N ASP A 190 -2.88 -19.42 7.77
CA ASP A 190 -2.23 -19.60 9.07
C ASP A 190 -1.00 -18.72 9.31
N LYS A 191 -0.49 -18.10 8.25
CA LYS A 191 0.64 -17.15 8.30
C LYS A 191 0.19 -15.69 8.40
N ILE A 192 -1.09 -15.42 8.24
CA ILE A 192 -1.64 -14.06 8.27
C ILE A 192 -1.99 -13.68 9.70
N ILE A 193 -1.47 -12.54 10.15
CA ILE A 193 -1.75 -11.97 11.46
C ILE A 193 -2.72 -10.79 11.29
N LYS A 194 -3.90 -10.90 11.92
CA LYS A 194 -4.91 -9.82 11.91
C LYS A 194 -4.61 -8.83 13.03
N HIS A 195 -4.66 -7.54 12.72
CA HIS A 195 -4.34 -6.47 13.66
C HIS A 195 -5.04 -5.16 13.30
N LEU A 196 -5.75 -4.53 14.22
CA LEU A 196 -6.37 -3.20 14.06
C LEU A 196 -7.29 -3.06 12.81
N GLY A 197 -7.94 -4.13 12.38
CA GLY A 197 -8.79 -4.12 11.17
C GLY A 197 -8.05 -4.36 9.86
N ILE A 198 -6.72 -4.37 9.89
CA ILE A 198 -5.84 -4.77 8.78
C ILE A 198 -5.26 -6.17 9.00
N ALA A 199 -4.41 -6.63 8.09
CA ALA A 199 -3.62 -7.84 8.30
C ALA A 199 -2.16 -7.62 7.86
N TYR A 200 -1.26 -8.50 8.33
CA TYR A 200 0.11 -8.49 7.87
C TYR A 200 0.71 -9.91 7.84
N TYR A 201 1.75 -10.04 7.05
CA TYR A 201 2.58 -11.25 6.93
C TYR A 201 4.05 -10.88 7.08
N GLU A 202 4.77 -11.58 7.95
CA GLU A 202 6.22 -11.45 8.10
C GLU A 202 6.91 -12.57 7.31
N VAL A 203 7.77 -12.19 6.36
CA VAL A 203 8.52 -13.17 5.57
C VAL A 203 9.52 -13.88 6.47
N PRO A 204 9.52 -15.22 6.56
CA PRO A 204 10.43 -15.96 7.43
C PRO A 204 11.91 -15.60 7.19
N LYS A 205 12.70 -15.57 8.28
CA LYS A 205 14.16 -15.33 8.25
C LYS A 205 14.95 -16.47 7.60
#